data_85bca0e6cd10758d5b2a6e3e4257c18b
#
_entry.id   85bca0e6cd10758d5b2a6e3e4257c18b
#
_cell.length_a   1.000
_cell.length_b   1.000
_cell.length_c   1.000
_cell.angle_alpha   90.00
_cell.angle_beta   90.00
_cell.angle_gamma   90.00
#
_symmetry.space_group_name_H-M   'P 1'
#
loop_
_entity.id
_entity.type
_entity.pdbx_description
1 polymer ?
#
loop_
_entity_poly.entity_id
_entity_poly.type
_entity_poly.pdbx_seq_one_letter_code
_entity_poly.pdbx_strand_id
1 'polypeptide(L)'
;MKPTLYVLAAGMGSRYGGLKQLDGLGPNGETIMDYSIYDALRAGFGKIVFVIRKTFDKEFREKIISKYEKHIPVEVVYQELDNLPKGFTLHPDRQKPWGTNHAVMMAKEVIHEPFAVINADDFYGRESYEILAKQLIAMTGTENHYCMVGYRLSNTLSESGAVARGVCETDDNHFLSSIVERTHIERKDGVIQYKDAENYWFELPENAPVSMNMWGFTPDYFEHSDK
;
A
#
# COMPACT_ATOMS: atom_id res chain seq x y z
N MET A 1 -5.58 -18.48 -10.74
CA MET A 1 -4.23 -17.88 -10.96
C MET A 1 -3.71 -17.38 -9.62
N LYS A 2 -2.39 -17.42 -9.36
CA LYS A 2 -1.85 -16.84 -8.12
C LYS A 2 -1.76 -15.32 -8.27
N PRO A 3 -2.20 -14.52 -7.30
CA PRO A 3 -2.12 -13.06 -7.39
C PRO A 3 -0.70 -12.55 -7.22
N THR A 4 -0.46 -11.31 -7.68
CA THR A 4 0.79 -10.57 -7.46
C THR A 4 0.68 -9.66 -6.25
N LEU A 5 1.75 -9.61 -5.44
CA LEU A 5 1.94 -8.59 -4.42
C LEU A 5 2.73 -7.42 -5.03
N TYR A 6 2.13 -6.24 -5.05
CA TYR A 6 2.77 -5.01 -5.51
C TYR A 6 3.09 -4.09 -4.32
N VAL A 7 4.37 -3.85 -4.08
CA VAL A 7 4.88 -3.14 -2.90
C VAL A 7 5.33 -1.74 -3.28
N LEU A 8 4.69 -0.74 -2.69
CA LEU A 8 5.00 0.67 -2.92
C LEU A 8 6.17 1.12 -2.05
N ALA A 9 7.38 1.13 -2.62
CA ALA A 9 8.63 1.47 -1.93
C ALA A 9 9.33 2.73 -2.50
N ALA A 10 8.74 3.43 -3.48
CA ALA A 10 9.34 4.62 -4.10
C ALA A 10 9.40 5.84 -3.16
N GLY A 11 8.54 5.89 -2.14
CA GLY A 11 8.57 6.91 -1.08
C GLY A 11 9.66 6.72 -0.05
N MET A 12 10.29 5.53 0.00
CA MET A 12 11.38 5.22 0.93
C MET A 12 12.59 6.11 0.65
N GLY A 13 13.17 6.68 1.71
CA GLY A 13 14.36 7.52 1.61
C GLY A 13 14.13 8.99 1.30
N SER A 14 12.92 9.42 0.90
CA SER A 14 12.65 10.82 0.56
C SER A 14 12.79 11.79 1.73
N ARG A 15 12.63 11.32 2.98
CA ARG A 15 12.69 12.14 4.20
C ARG A 15 14.06 12.12 4.90
N TYR A 16 14.90 11.12 4.66
CA TYR A 16 16.12 10.87 5.45
C TYR A 16 17.38 10.64 4.61
N GLY A 17 17.34 10.83 3.30
CA GLY A 17 18.52 10.74 2.42
C GLY A 17 19.14 9.35 2.28
N GLY A 18 18.43 8.28 2.64
CA GLY A 18 18.90 6.89 2.54
C GLY A 18 17.81 5.88 2.88
N LEU A 19 18.06 4.60 2.63
CA LEU A 19 17.15 3.48 2.90
C LEU A 19 17.09 3.10 4.40
N LYS A 20 17.12 4.07 5.33
CA LYS A 20 17.01 3.80 6.79
C LYS A 20 15.75 3.03 7.18
N GLN A 21 14.72 3.02 6.33
CA GLN A 21 13.51 2.20 6.50
C GLN A 21 13.77 0.70 6.26
N LEU A 22 14.99 0.33 5.83
CA LEU A 22 15.48 -1.04 5.81
C LEU A 22 16.20 -1.44 7.10
N ASP A 23 16.19 -0.59 8.11
CA ASP A 23 16.71 -0.98 9.43
C ASP A 23 15.81 -2.08 10.00
N GLY A 24 16.44 -3.17 10.39
CA GLY A 24 15.74 -4.32 10.93
C GLY A 24 15.10 -3.99 12.28
N LEU A 25 13.82 -4.29 12.40
CA LEU A 25 13.04 -4.17 13.63
C LEU A 25 12.83 -5.54 14.30
N GLY A 26 12.96 -6.60 13.54
CA GLY A 26 12.81 -7.96 14.02
C GLY A 26 14.05 -8.47 14.77
N PRO A 27 13.93 -9.57 15.51
CA PRO A 27 15.01 -10.12 16.36
C PRO A 27 16.24 -10.57 15.58
N ASN A 28 16.12 -10.85 14.26
CA ASN A 28 17.24 -11.22 13.39
C ASN A 28 17.50 -10.15 12.32
N GLY A 29 17.00 -8.93 12.51
CA GLY A 29 17.16 -7.83 11.57
C GLY A 29 16.12 -7.80 10.44
N GLU A 30 14.97 -8.47 10.62
CA GLU A 30 13.85 -8.38 9.66
C GLU A 30 13.27 -6.97 9.64
N THR A 31 12.96 -6.48 8.44
CA THR A 31 12.23 -5.23 8.22
C THR A 31 10.72 -5.48 8.27
N ILE A 32 9.90 -4.43 8.37
CA ILE A 32 8.43 -4.54 8.25
C ILE A 32 8.04 -5.22 6.92
N MET A 33 8.74 -4.87 5.86
CA MET A 33 8.51 -5.45 4.53
C MET A 33 8.82 -6.96 4.49
N ASP A 34 9.81 -7.43 5.24
CA ASP A 34 10.12 -8.87 5.33
C ASP A 34 8.94 -9.65 5.92
N TYR A 35 8.26 -9.11 6.93
CA TYR A 35 7.02 -9.71 7.47
C TYR A 35 5.90 -9.71 6.45
N SER A 36 5.69 -8.60 5.74
CA SER A 36 4.68 -8.49 4.67
C SER A 36 4.88 -9.52 3.58
N ILE A 37 6.12 -9.68 3.10
CA ILE A 37 6.47 -10.66 2.06
C ILE A 37 6.29 -12.09 2.57
N TYR A 38 6.72 -12.37 3.80
CA TYR A 38 6.57 -13.69 4.41
C TYR A 38 5.10 -14.10 4.50
N ASP A 39 4.23 -13.20 4.97
CA ASP A 39 2.81 -13.47 5.10
C ASP A 39 2.12 -13.61 3.74
N ALA A 40 2.50 -12.80 2.76
CA ALA A 40 1.99 -12.91 1.39
C ALA A 40 2.37 -14.24 0.72
N LEU A 41 3.61 -14.71 0.90
CA LEU A 41 4.05 -16.01 0.40
C LEU A 41 3.20 -17.15 0.98
N ARG A 42 2.94 -17.11 2.27
CA ARG A 42 2.10 -18.10 2.97
C ARG A 42 0.64 -18.03 2.54
N ALA A 43 0.15 -16.84 2.23
CA ALA A 43 -1.22 -16.63 1.71
C ALA A 43 -1.40 -17.09 0.26
N GLY A 44 -0.31 -17.40 -0.45
CA GLY A 44 -0.37 -17.97 -1.80
C GLY A 44 -0.13 -16.97 -2.95
N PHE A 45 0.41 -15.79 -2.67
CA PHE A 45 0.89 -14.90 -3.72
C PHE A 45 1.99 -15.58 -4.55
N GLY A 46 1.99 -15.35 -5.87
CA GLY A 46 2.85 -16.04 -6.82
C GLY A 46 3.97 -15.22 -7.43
N LYS A 47 3.93 -13.90 -7.23
CA LYS A 47 4.93 -12.95 -7.73
C LYS A 47 4.97 -11.72 -6.80
N ILE A 48 6.13 -11.08 -6.72
CA ILE A 48 6.29 -9.79 -6.05
C ILE A 48 6.78 -8.77 -7.07
N VAL A 49 6.17 -7.62 -7.09
CA VAL A 49 6.64 -6.46 -7.86
C VAL A 49 6.93 -5.33 -6.88
N PHE A 50 8.06 -4.67 -7.02
CA PHE A 50 8.41 -3.48 -6.24
C PHE A 50 8.43 -2.26 -7.13
N VAL A 51 7.83 -1.17 -6.68
CA VAL A 51 8.12 0.14 -7.24
C VAL A 51 9.09 0.90 -6.34
N ILE A 52 10.20 1.29 -6.91
CA ILE A 52 11.28 2.04 -6.22
C ILE A 52 11.71 3.24 -7.06
N ARG A 53 12.58 4.07 -6.51
CA ARG A 53 13.35 5.03 -7.29
C ARG A 53 14.59 4.37 -7.88
N LYS A 54 14.93 4.69 -9.12
CA LYS A 54 16.10 4.15 -9.82
C LYS A 54 17.42 4.39 -9.07
N THR A 55 17.49 5.49 -8.32
CA THR A 55 18.66 5.83 -7.49
C THR A 55 18.94 4.80 -6.38
N PHE A 56 17.94 4.02 -5.96
CA PHE A 56 18.08 3.00 -4.92
C PHE A 56 18.20 1.58 -5.46
N ASP A 57 18.14 1.37 -6.78
CA ASP A 57 18.07 0.04 -7.39
C ASP A 57 19.15 -0.91 -6.89
N LYS A 58 20.41 -0.50 -6.94
CA LYS A 58 21.53 -1.36 -6.53
C LYS A 58 21.41 -1.80 -5.07
N GLU A 59 21.23 -0.85 -4.17
CA GLU A 59 21.14 -1.14 -2.72
C GLU A 59 19.90 -1.98 -2.39
N PHE A 60 18.78 -1.69 -3.04
CA PHE A 60 17.53 -2.42 -2.86
C PHE A 60 17.65 -3.88 -3.33
N ARG A 61 18.30 -4.11 -4.48
CA ARG A 61 18.57 -5.47 -4.98
C ARG A 61 19.47 -6.24 -4.02
N GLU A 62 20.55 -5.64 -3.55
CA GLU A 62 21.50 -6.28 -2.64
C GLU A 62 20.87 -6.61 -1.28
N LYS A 63 20.07 -5.71 -0.70
CA LYS A 63 19.52 -5.87 0.66
C LYS A 63 18.18 -6.57 0.74
N ILE A 64 17.33 -6.43 -0.29
CA ILE A 64 15.94 -6.91 -0.26
C ILE A 64 15.73 -8.02 -1.28
N ILE A 65 15.92 -7.77 -2.56
CA ILE A 65 15.56 -8.73 -3.61
C ILE A 65 16.33 -10.02 -3.45
N SER A 66 17.62 -9.94 -3.15
CA SER A 66 18.50 -11.10 -2.93
C SER A 66 17.97 -12.11 -1.90
N LYS A 67 17.11 -11.68 -0.98
CA LYS A 67 16.48 -12.56 0.01
C LYS A 67 15.38 -13.43 -0.61
N TYR A 68 14.69 -12.94 -1.64
CA TYR A 68 13.43 -13.53 -2.14
C TYR A 68 13.53 -14.12 -3.53
N GLU A 69 14.38 -13.61 -4.43
CA GLU A 69 14.45 -14.00 -5.84
C GLU A 69 14.68 -15.49 -6.09
N LYS A 70 15.23 -16.22 -5.10
CA LYS A 70 15.40 -17.67 -5.15
C LYS A 70 14.13 -18.45 -4.79
N HIS A 71 13.15 -17.80 -4.21
CA HIS A 71 11.94 -18.43 -3.66
C HIS A 71 10.67 -18.07 -4.42
N ILE A 72 10.65 -16.92 -5.07
CA ILE A 72 9.50 -16.38 -5.79
C ILE A 72 9.99 -15.46 -6.91
N PRO A 73 9.29 -15.37 -8.06
CA PRO A 73 9.55 -14.34 -9.06
C PRO A 73 9.44 -12.94 -8.49
N VAL A 74 10.47 -12.12 -8.70
CA VAL A 74 10.54 -10.74 -8.24
C VAL A 74 10.83 -9.82 -9.41
N GLU A 75 10.02 -8.78 -9.59
CA GLU A 75 10.24 -7.73 -10.58
C GLU A 75 10.37 -6.37 -9.91
N VAL A 76 11.02 -5.43 -10.60
CA VAL A 76 11.22 -4.06 -10.12
C VAL A 76 10.81 -3.10 -11.22
N VAL A 77 9.97 -2.14 -10.86
CA VAL A 77 9.61 -1.01 -11.71
C VAL A 77 10.01 0.29 -11.03
N TYR A 78 10.12 1.35 -11.81
CA TYR A 78 10.67 2.61 -11.31
C TYR A 78 9.65 3.74 -11.40
N GLN A 79 9.46 4.45 -10.28
CA GLN A 79 8.71 5.70 -10.25
C GLN A 79 9.67 6.89 -10.30
N GLU A 80 9.81 7.47 -11.48
CA GLU A 80 10.62 8.66 -11.68
C GLU A 80 9.75 9.89 -11.97
N LEU A 81 10.29 11.08 -11.75
CA LEU A 81 9.52 12.32 -11.90
C LEU A 81 9.17 12.63 -13.36
N ASP A 82 9.97 12.17 -14.28
CA ASP A 82 9.82 12.35 -15.73
C ASP A 82 8.96 11.25 -16.40
N ASN A 83 8.56 10.22 -15.66
CA ASN A 83 7.63 9.20 -16.14
C ASN A 83 6.21 9.78 -16.19
N LEU A 84 5.94 10.62 -17.16
CA LEU A 84 4.66 11.31 -17.33
C LEU A 84 3.92 10.80 -18.57
N PRO A 85 2.57 10.83 -18.54
CA PRO A 85 1.77 10.57 -19.72
C PRO A 85 2.13 11.54 -20.87
N LYS A 86 1.85 11.09 -22.12
CA LYS A 86 2.11 11.92 -23.31
C LYS A 86 1.37 13.25 -23.21
N GLY A 87 2.08 14.35 -23.45
CA GLY A 87 1.54 15.71 -23.42
C GLY A 87 1.75 16.45 -22.10
N PHE A 88 2.28 15.78 -21.08
CA PHE A 88 2.67 16.44 -19.83
C PHE A 88 4.19 16.65 -19.76
N THR A 89 4.59 17.71 -19.12
CA THR A 89 6.01 18.05 -18.89
C THR A 89 6.27 18.23 -17.41
N LEU A 90 7.45 17.79 -16.97
CA LEU A 90 7.88 17.97 -15.60
C LEU A 90 8.15 19.45 -15.29
N HIS A 91 7.52 19.98 -14.23
CA HIS A 91 7.86 21.32 -13.75
C HIS A 91 9.29 21.30 -13.17
N PRO A 92 10.17 22.28 -13.55
CA PRO A 92 11.58 22.27 -13.15
C PRO A 92 11.82 22.20 -11.65
N ASP A 93 10.95 22.81 -10.85
CA ASP A 93 11.08 22.87 -9.39
C ASP A 93 10.46 21.66 -8.65
N ARG A 94 9.89 20.69 -9.39
CA ARG A 94 9.26 19.55 -8.73
C ARG A 94 10.30 18.57 -8.24
N GLN A 95 10.32 18.35 -6.92
CA GLN A 95 11.19 17.38 -6.25
C GLN A 95 10.41 16.21 -5.60
N LYS A 96 9.14 16.45 -5.28
CA LYS A 96 8.30 15.42 -4.63
C LYS A 96 7.83 14.38 -5.66
N PRO A 97 7.83 13.08 -5.31
CA PRO A 97 7.27 12.05 -6.16
C PRO A 97 5.79 12.32 -6.45
N TRP A 98 5.29 11.73 -7.52
CA TRP A 98 3.88 11.71 -7.84
C TRP A 98 3.10 10.84 -6.84
N GLY A 99 1.78 10.96 -6.85
CA GLY A 99 0.92 10.22 -5.92
C GLY A 99 0.91 8.71 -6.12
N THR A 100 0.14 8.03 -5.26
CA THR A 100 0.04 6.56 -5.21
C THR A 100 -0.42 5.96 -6.54
N ASN A 101 -1.41 6.56 -7.21
CA ASN A 101 -1.88 6.06 -8.51
C ASN A 101 -0.75 6.02 -9.55
N HIS A 102 0.07 7.06 -9.62
CA HIS A 102 1.21 7.07 -10.51
C HIS A 102 2.20 5.93 -10.19
N ALA A 103 2.44 5.64 -8.91
CA ALA A 103 3.27 4.51 -8.52
C ALA A 103 2.66 3.18 -8.97
N VAL A 104 1.33 3.02 -8.82
CA VAL A 104 0.63 1.81 -9.26
C VAL A 104 0.72 1.64 -10.77
N MET A 105 0.58 2.70 -11.55
CA MET A 105 0.66 2.68 -13.02
C MET A 105 2.02 2.23 -13.56
N MET A 106 3.11 2.34 -12.78
CA MET A 106 4.43 1.87 -13.22
C MET A 106 4.48 0.36 -13.45
N ALA A 107 3.54 -0.40 -12.90
CA ALA A 107 3.47 -1.86 -13.05
C ALA A 107 2.60 -2.35 -14.22
N LYS A 108 2.03 -1.44 -15.02
CA LYS A 108 1.11 -1.78 -16.13
C LYS A 108 1.64 -2.85 -17.08
N GLU A 109 2.94 -2.80 -17.39
CA GLU A 109 3.56 -3.72 -18.36
C GLU A 109 4.03 -5.05 -17.74
N VAL A 110 3.97 -5.18 -16.40
CA VAL A 110 4.51 -6.35 -15.71
C VAL A 110 3.47 -7.11 -14.86
N ILE A 111 2.30 -6.52 -14.60
CA ILE A 111 1.22 -7.18 -13.86
C ILE A 111 0.03 -7.40 -14.80
N HIS A 112 -0.33 -8.67 -15.01
CA HIS A 112 -1.43 -9.08 -15.88
C HIS A 112 -2.44 -10.01 -15.17
N GLU A 113 -2.22 -10.29 -13.91
CA GLU A 113 -3.07 -11.05 -13.01
C GLU A 113 -3.67 -10.14 -11.91
N PRO A 114 -4.72 -10.58 -11.18
CA PRO A 114 -5.20 -9.85 -10.01
C PRO A 114 -4.06 -9.58 -9.03
N PHE A 115 -4.02 -8.40 -8.45
CA PHE A 115 -2.89 -7.96 -7.64
C PHE A 115 -3.31 -7.17 -6.40
N ALA A 116 -2.51 -7.31 -5.35
CA ALA A 116 -2.59 -6.50 -4.15
C ALA A 116 -1.60 -5.34 -4.22
N VAL A 117 -1.99 -4.18 -3.71
CA VAL A 117 -1.12 -3.01 -3.49
C VAL A 117 -0.99 -2.79 -2.00
N ILE A 118 0.25 -2.66 -1.52
CA ILE A 118 0.58 -2.36 -0.13
C ILE A 118 1.69 -1.30 -0.04
N ASN A 119 1.77 -0.61 1.09
CA ASN A 119 2.91 0.22 1.43
C ASN A 119 4.05 -0.65 1.98
N ALA A 120 5.29 -0.28 1.71
CA ALA A 120 6.48 -1.02 2.16
C ALA A 120 6.77 -0.88 3.65
N ASP A 121 6.22 0.14 4.31
CA ASP A 121 6.50 0.54 5.68
C ASP A 121 5.32 0.37 6.65
N ASP A 122 4.22 -0.22 6.21
CA ASP A 122 3.08 -0.55 7.04
C ASP A 122 3.06 -2.05 7.43
N PHE A 123 2.65 -2.35 8.66
CA PHE A 123 2.41 -3.71 9.14
C PHE A 123 0.93 -4.07 9.02
N TYR A 124 0.62 -5.09 8.23
CA TYR A 124 -0.76 -5.47 7.87
C TYR A 124 -1.31 -6.67 8.63
N GLY A 125 -0.43 -7.54 9.11
CA GLY A 125 -0.79 -8.79 9.79
C GLY A 125 -1.20 -9.92 8.83
N ARG A 126 -0.95 -11.14 9.27
CA ARG A 126 -1.11 -12.36 8.46
C ARG A 126 -2.50 -12.54 7.87
N GLU A 127 -3.54 -12.38 8.69
CA GLU A 127 -4.94 -12.61 8.26
C GLU A 127 -5.34 -11.72 7.09
N SER A 128 -4.81 -10.49 7.04
CA SER A 128 -5.09 -9.55 5.96
C SER A 128 -4.62 -10.08 4.61
N TYR A 129 -3.45 -10.71 4.56
CA TYR A 129 -2.93 -11.34 3.33
C TYR A 129 -3.74 -12.56 2.94
N GLU A 130 -4.15 -13.40 3.90
CA GLU A 130 -4.97 -14.60 3.65
C GLU A 130 -6.33 -14.23 3.06
N ILE A 131 -7.01 -13.23 3.63
CA ILE A 131 -8.31 -12.74 3.15
C ILE A 131 -8.17 -12.11 1.77
N LEU A 132 -7.17 -11.24 1.58
CA LEU A 132 -6.98 -10.54 0.31
C LEU A 132 -6.58 -11.52 -0.80
N ALA A 133 -5.67 -12.47 -0.54
CA ALA A 133 -5.30 -13.49 -1.52
C ALA A 133 -6.50 -14.32 -1.97
N LYS A 134 -7.35 -14.76 -1.04
CA LYS A 134 -8.58 -15.51 -1.33
C LYS A 134 -9.51 -14.70 -2.25
N GLN A 135 -9.69 -13.43 -1.96
CA GLN A 135 -10.54 -12.54 -2.76
C GLN A 135 -9.95 -12.32 -4.16
N LEU A 136 -8.65 -12.06 -4.28
CA LEU A 136 -7.97 -11.88 -5.57
C LEU A 136 -8.02 -13.14 -6.44
N ILE A 137 -7.89 -14.33 -5.83
CA ILE A 137 -8.04 -15.60 -6.55
C ILE A 137 -9.47 -15.74 -7.10
N ALA A 138 -10.48 -15.37 -6.32
CA ALA A 138 -11.89 -15.39 -6.75
C ALA A 138 -12.17 -14.40 -7.89
N MET A 139 -11.42 -13.29 -7.95
CA MET A 139 -11.53 -12.27 -9.01
C MET A 139 -10.78 -12.66 -10.30
N THR A 140 -10.12 -13.81 -10.37
CA THR A 140 -9.40 -14.25 -11.56
C THR A 140 -10.36 -14.44 -12.75
N GLY A 141 -10.09 -13.74 -13.85
CA GLY A 141 -10.92 -13.79 -15.06
C GLY A 141 -12.16 -12.91 -15.01
N THR A 142 -12.30 -12.05 -13.99
CA THR A 142 -13.31 -10.99 -13.94
C THR A 142 -12.67 -9.63 -14.24
N GLU A 143 -13.49 -8.63 -14.53
CA GLU A 143 -13.09 -7.25 -14.79
C GLU A 143 -13.88 -6.30 -13.90
N ASN A 144 -13.35 -5.10 -13.65
CA ASN A 144 -13.97 -4.04 -12.84
C ASN A 144 -14.28 -4.48 -11.40
N HIS A 145 -13.45 -5.37 -10.85
CA HIS A 145 -13.59 -5.82 -9.48
C HIS A 145 -12.40 -5.32 -8.65
N TYR A 146 -12.73 -4.54 -7.63
CA TYR A 146 -11.74 -3.97 -6.71
C TYR A 146 -12.16 -4.27 -5.28
N CYS A 147 -11.21 -4.45 -4.41
CA CYS A 147 -11.46 -4.70 -3.00
C CYS A 147 -10.40 -4.02 -2.13
N MET A 148 -10.68 -3.91 -0.85
CA MET A 148 -9.70 -3.46 0.13
C MET A 148 -9.86 -4.25 1.42
N VAL A 149 -8.80 -4.32 2.21
CA VAL A 149 -8.89 -4.78 3.59
C VAL A 149 -9.21 -3.57 4.47
N GLY A 150 -10.40 -3.59 5.08
CA GLY A 150 -10.81 -2.61 6.08
C GLY A 150 -10.30 -3.01 7.46
N TYR A 151 -9.59 -2.12 8.13
CA TYR A 151 -9.11 -2.33 9.49
C TYR A 151 -10.03 -1.64 10.48
N ARG A 152 -10.18 -2.22 11.68
CA ARG A 152 -10.88 -1.53 12.77
C ARG A 152 -10.04 -0.35 13.22
N LEU A 153 -10.64 0.83 13.30
CA LEU A 153 -9.97 2.07 13.66
C LEU A 153 -9.16 1.93 14.96
N SER A 154 -9.77 1.31 16.00
CA SER A 154 -9.12 1.10 17.29
C SER A 154 -7.78 0.35 17.22
N ASN A 155 -7.59 -0.51 16.20
CA ASN A 155 -6.37 -1.29 16.01
C ASN A 155 -5.29 -0.54 15.21
N THR A 156 -5.58 0.69 14.76
CA THR A 156 -4.68 1.47 13.89
C THR A 156 -4.20 2.78 14.52
N LEU A 157 -4.53 3.00 15.79
CA LEU A 157 -4.10 4.17 16.54
C LEU A 157 -2.62 4.06 16.95
N SER A 158 -2.04 5.20 17.29
CA SER A 158 -0.68 5.30 17.82
C SER A 158 -0.70 5.83 19.25
N GLU A 159 0.12 5.26 20.12
CA GLU A 159 0.38 5.81 21.45
C GLU A 159 1.26 7.08 21.41
N SER A 160 1.93 7.30 20.27
CA SER A 160 2.89 8.39 20.08
C SER A 160 2.29 9.66 19.46
N GLY A 161 0.96 9.72 19.29
CA GLY A 161 0.27 10.88 18.75
C GLY A 161 -0.84 10.56 17.76
N ALA A 162 -1.41 11.62 17.18
CA ALA A 162 -2.50 11.52 16.23
C ALA A 162 -2.07 10.82 14.93
N VAL A 163 -2.99 10.08 14.33
CA VAL A 163 -2.81 9.39 13.05
C VAL A 163 -3.74 9.96 11.98
N ALA A 164 -3.39 9.72 10.70
CA ALA A 164 -4.27 9.97 9.56
C ALA A 164 -4.79 8.64 9.01
N ARG A 165 -6.10 8.55 8.72
CA ARG A 165 -6.73 7.36 8.15
C ARG A 165 -7.83 7.73 7.16
N GLY A 166 -7.96 6.94 6.10
CA GLY A 166 -9.15 6.95 5.27
C GLY A 166 -10.29 6.24 6.00
N VAL A 167 -11.18 7.00 6.62
CA VAL A 167 -12.37 6.45 7.28
C VAL A 167 -13.37 6.06 6.22
N CYS A 168 -13.81 4.81 6.23
CA CYS A 168 -14.66 4.19 5.22
C CYS A 168 -16.10 4.07 5.71
N GLU A 169 -17.03 4.23 4.78
CA GLU A 169 -18.43 3.83 4.94
C GLU A 169 -18.73 2.72 3.96
N THR A 170 -19.53 1.76 4.39
CA THR A 170 -19.95 0.63 3.57
C THR A 170 -21.46 0.50 3.57
N ASP A 171 -22.01 -0.03 2.49
CA ASP A 171 -23.42 -0.44 2.45
C ASP A 171 -23.64 -1.78 3.20
N ASP A 172 -24.89 -2.24 3.25
CA ASP A 172 -25.29 -3.48 3.94
C ASP A 172 -24.66 -4.76 3.31
N ASN A 173 -24.15 -4.67 2.08
CA ASN A 173 -23.45 -5.74 1.37
C ASN A 173 -21.91 -5.63 1.50
N HIS A 174 -21.44 -4.73 2.35
CA HIS A 174 -20.00 -4.43 2.54
C HIS A 174 -19.29 -3.84 1.33
N PHE A 175 -20.02 -3.23 0.40
CA PHE A 175 -19.39 -2.42 -0.65
C PHE A 175 -19.03 -1.05 -0.12
N LEU A 176 -17.84 -0.58 -0.48
CA LEU A 176 -17.36 0.76 -0.13
C LEU A 176 -18.25 1.83 -0.79
N SER A 177 -18.93 2.64 0.01
CA SER A 177 -19.77 3.75 -0.44
C SER A 177 -19.04 5.10 -0.35
N SER A 178 -18.20 5.29 0.66
CA SER A 178 -17.35 6.47 0.78
C SER A 178 -16.05 6.19 1.52
N ILE A 179 -15.04 7.01 1.25
CA ILE A 179 -13.78 7.06 1.99
C ILE A 179 -13.36 8.50 2.17
N VAL A 180 -13.17 8.92 3.43
CA VAL A 180 -12.78 10.29 3.75
C VAL A 180 -11.51 10.28 4.60
N GLU A 181 -10.45 10.93 4.11
CA GLU A 181 -9.23 11.08 4.89
C GLU A 181 -9.45 12.00 6.08
N ARG A 182 -9.18 11.49 7.29
CA ARG A 182 -9.15 12.23 8.54
C ARG A 182 -7.71 12.31 9.01
N THR A 183 -7.15 13.50 9.05
CA THR A 183 -5.71 13.72 9.23
C THR A 183 -5.26 13.85 10.68
N HIS A 184 -6.19 13.91 11.62
CA HIS A 184 -5.89 14.06 13.05
C HIS A 184 -6.85 13.21 13.88
N ILE A 185 -6.53 11.92 14.02
CA ILE A 185 -7.32 10.98 14.81
C ILE A 185 -6.49 10.58 16.02
N GLU A 186 -7.08 10.69 17.20
CA GLU A 186 -6.46 10.26 18.46
C GLU A 186 -7.49 9.71 19.45
N ARG A 187 -7.03 8.97 20.44
CA ARG A 187 -7.86 8.57 21.59
C ARG A 187 -7.67 9.61 22.71
N LYS A 188 -8.75 10.25 23.11
CA LYS A 188 -8.77 11.23 24.20
C LYS A 188 -9.90 10.90 25.16
N ASP A 189 -9.62 10.86 26.45
CA ASP A 189 -10.58 10.54 27.50
C ASP A 189 -11.39 9.23 27.25
N GLY A 190 -10.72 8.23 26.66
CA GLY A 190 -11.31 6.92 26.33
C GLY A 190 -12.07 6.86 25.01
N VAL A 191 -12.29 7.98 24.32
CA VAL A 191 -13.06 8.06 23.07
C VAL A 191 -12.13 8.35 21.90
N ILE A 192 -12.36 7.68 20.75
CA ILE A 192 -11.63 7.99 19.51
C ILE A 192 -12.31 9.20 18.85
N GLN A 193 -11.52 10.20 18.53
CA GLN A 193 -12.00 11.46 17.95
C GLN A 193 -11.08 11.88 16.81
N TYR A 194 -11.63 12.62 15.86
CA TYR A 194 -10.84 13.33 14.85
C TYR A 194 -11.10 14.83 14.93
N LYS A 195 -10.12 15.59 14.49
CA LYS A 195 -10.20 17.03 14.38
C LYS A 195 -10.41 17.41 12.92
N ASP A 196 -11.43 18.21 12.65
CA ASP A 196 -11.69 18.72 11.30
C ASP A 196 -10.80 19.92 10.93
N ALA A 197 -10.99 20.47 9.73
CA ALA A 197 -10.24 21.62 9.24
C ALA A 197 -10.50 22.92 10.04
N GLU A 198 -11.65 23.00 10.71
CA GLU A 198 -12.08 24.14 11.53
C GLU A 198 -11.69 23.98 13.01
N ASN A 199 -10.96 22.88 13.32
CA ASN A 199 -10.51 22.51 14.66
C ASN A 199 -11.61 22.04 15.63
N TYR A 200 -12.76 21.59 15.14
CA TYR A 200 -13.78 20.94 15.96
C TYR A 200 -13.49 19.43 16.08
N TRP A 201 -13.83 18.87 17.24
CA TRP A 201 -13.67 17.46 17.53
C TRP A 201 -14.95 16.69 17.27
N PHE A 202 -14.84 15.54 16.61
CA PHE A 202 -15.93 14.63 16.31
C PHE A 202 -15.56 13.21 16.70
N GLU A 203 -16.48 12.49 17.32
CA GLU A 203 -16.28 11.12 17.73
C GLU A 203 -16.31 10.15 16.52
N LEU A 204 -15.53 9.10 16.61
CA LEU A 204 -15.52 7.99 15.67
C LEU A 204 -15.76 6.67 16.42
N PRO A 205 -16.56 5.75 15.85
CA PRO A 205 -16.74 4.43 16.44
C PRO A 205 -15.41 3.64 16.50
N GLU A 206 -15.22 2.88 17.57
CA GLU A 206 -14.06 2.00 17.78
C GLU A 206 -13.85 1.03 16.61
N ASN A 207 -14.94 0.54 16.05
CA ASN A 207 -14.98 -0.45 14.97
C ASN A 207 -15.16 0.16 13.58
N ALA A 208 -15.08 1.50 13.45
CA ALA A 208 -15.15 2.15 12.13
C ALA A 208 -14.12 1.51 11.19
N PRO A 209 -14.52 1.10 9.98
CA PRO A 209 -13.58 0.56 9.00
C PRO A 209 -12.69 1.68 8.48
N VAL A 210 -11.39 1.44 8.42
CA VAL A 210 -10.42 2.39 7.88
C VAL A 210 -9.49 1.72 6.87
N SER A 211 -9.05 2.49 5.89
CA SER A 211 -8.04 2.09 4.94
C SER A 211 -6.63 2.29 5.52
N MET A 212 -5.81 1.25 5.34
CA MET A 212 -4.36 1.27 5.56
C MET A 212 -3.59 1.11 4.23
N ASN A 213 -4.23 1.45 3.11
CA ASN A 213 -3.68 1.27 1.76
C ASN A 213 -3.37 -0.19 1.38
N MET A 214 -4.21 -1.13 1.85
CA MET A 214 -4.16 -2.52 1.41
C MET A 214 -5.31 -2.80 0.45
N TRP A 215 -5.04 -2.73 -0.84
CA TRP A 215 -6.03 -2.81 -1.91
C TRP A 215 -5.82 -4.01 -2.80
N GLY A 216 -6.87 -4.50 -3.42
CA GLY A 216 -6.85 -5.53 -4.44
C GLY A 216 -7.56 -5.07 -5.71
N PHE A 217 -6.96 -5.37 -6.86
CA PHE A 217 -7.43 -4.93 -8.17
C PHE A 217 -7.40 -6.06 -9.19
N THR A 218 -8.33 -6.02 -10.14
CA THR A 218 -8.21 -6.72 -11.42
C THR A 218 -7.34 -5.89 -12.38
N PRO A 219 -6.64 -6.51 -13.36
CA PRO A 219 -5.67 -5.81 -14.23
C PRO A 219 -6.23 -4.66 -15.07
N ASP A 220 -7.53 -4.66 -15.34
CA ASP A 220 -8.23 -3.56 -16.03
C ASP A 220 -8.15 -2.21 -15.29
N TYR A 221 -7.76 -2.21 -14.02
CA TYR A 221 -7.43 -1.01 -13.28
C TYR A 221 -6.44 -0.10 -14.02
N PHE A 222 -5.45 -0.69 -14.69
CA PHE A 222 -4.46 0.07 -15.46
C PHE A 222 -5.08 0.83 -16.64
N GLU A 223 -6.07 0.22 -17.31
CA GLU A 223 -6.78 0.87 -18.43
C GLU A 223 -7.66 2.02 -17.96
N HIS A 224 -8.31 1.88 -16.78
CA HIS A 224 -9.14 2.93 -16.20
C HIS A 224 -8.32 4.10 -15.67
N SER A 225 -7.14 3.84 -15.14
CA SER A 225 -6.23 4.85 -14.59
C SER A 225 -5.42 5.61 -15.64
N ASP A 226 -5.39 5.13 -16.90
CA ASP A 226 -4.65 5.74 -18.02
C ASP A 226 -5.50 6.81 -18.75
N LYS A 227 -6.78 6.99 -18.38
CA LYS A 227 -7.74 7.98 -18.91
C LYS A 227 -7.74 9.25 -18.10
#